data_1a23836e6707c2e624bf114a71286fc3
#
_entry.id   1a23836e6707c2e624bf114a71286fc3
#
_cell.length_a   1.000
_cell.length_b   1.000
_cell.length_c   1.000
_cell.angle_alpha   90.00
_cell.angle_beta   90.00
_cell.angle_gamma   90.00
#
_symmetry.space_group_name_H-M   'P 1'
#
loop_
_entity.id
_entity.type
_entity.pdbx_description
1 polymer ?
#
loop_
_entity_poly.entity_id
_entity_poly.type
_entity_poly.pdbx_seq_one_letter_code
_entity_poly.pdbx_strand_id
1 'polypeptide(L)'
;MKSKEFQYTGRGVVETEINSLKKLKKSINNSFSKAVKEILNCKSGKVIVSGVGKSGIIAKKISSTLASVGTPSFFVDASSCSHGDLGQISSNDVLILISYSGETEELKNIIQYANRNKKIRLIAIVSKKNSLLYKCADIKILLPEVKEAGPGNIVPTSSTITQLAIGDALAITAMRIKKFGSLDFKKFHPSGSLGAKLKTVEDLMITGNRIPFIKDNTNME
;
A
#
# COMPACT_ATOMS: atom_id res chain seq x y z
N MET A 1 6.66 -29.13 -25.87
CA MET A 1 6.55 -27.65 -26.01
C MET A 1 7.95 -27.04 -26.11
N LYS A 2 8.18 -26.14 -27.04
CA LYS A 2 9.51 -25.56 -27.28
C LYS A 2 9.74 -24.38 -26.35
N SER A 3 10.94 -24.20 -25.77
CA SER A 3 11.32 -23.09 -24.87
C SER A 3 10.89 -21.69 -25.36
N LYS A 4 10.88 -21.48 -26.68
CA LYS A 4 10.39 -20.24 -27.32
C LYS A 4 8.90 -19.97 -27.07
N GLU A 5 8.08 -21.00 -26.91
CA GLU A 5 6.64 -20.89 -26.64
C GLU A 5 6.39 -20.39 -25.19
N PHE A 6 7.17 -20.85 -24.22
CA PHE A 6 7.10 -20.36 -22.85
C PHE A 6 7.44 -18.87 -22.75
N GLN A 7 8.52 -18.47 -23.43
CA GLN A 7 8.93 -17.06 -23.47
C GLN A 7 7.89 -16.18 -24.16
N TYR A 8 7.31 -16.65 -25.24
CA TYR A 8 6.25 -15.93 -25.96
C TYR A 8 5.02 -15.74 -25.09
N THR A 9 4.56 -16.81 -24.44
CA THR A 9 3.40 -16.76 -23.53
C THR A 9 3.67 -15.82 -22.35
N GLY A 10 4.83 -15.93 -21.70
CA GLY A 10 5.21 -15.04 -20.59
C GLY A 10 5.23 -13.56 -20.99
N ARG A 11 5.79 -13.24 -22.15
CA ARG A 11 5.76 -11.86 -22.67
C ARG A 11 4.34 -11.36 -22.93
N GLY A 12 3.45 -12.22 -23.41
CA GLY A 12 2.04 -11.89 -23.64
C GLY A 12 1.28 -11.56 -22.34
N VAL A 13 1.58 -12.29 -21.26
CA VAL A 13 1.05 -11.98 -19.92
C VAL A 13 1.49 -10.58 -19.48
N VAL A 14 2.80 -10.31 -19.51
CA VAL A 14 3.36 -9.01 -19.11
C VAL A 14 2.81 -7.87 -19.97
N GLU A 15 2.67 -8.06 -21.29
CA GLU A 15 2.09 -7.04 -22.18
C GLU A 15 0.64 -6.73 -21.84
N THR A 16 -0.16 -7.73 -21.45
CA THR A 16 -1.55 -7.54 -21.00
C THR A 16 -1.62 -6.69 -19.71
N GLU A 17 -0.71 -6.94 -18.78
CA GLU A 17 -0.59 -6.16 -17.55
C GLU A 17 -0.11 -4.73 -17.80
N ILE A 18 0.89 -4.53 -18.70
CA ILE A 18 1.34 -3.19 -19.12
C ILE A 18 0.17 -2.38 -19.70
N ASN A 19 -0.65 -3.00 -20.56
CA ASN A 19 -1.79 -2.32 -21.14
C ASN A 19 -2.85 -1.95 -20.09
N SER A 20 -3.01 -2.76 -19.05
CA SER A 20 -3.88 -2.48 -17.92
C SER A 20 -3.35 -1.30 -17.08
N LEU A 21 -2.05 -1.23 -16.85
CA LEU A 21 -1.41 -0.10 -16.19
C LEU A 21 -1.49 1.21 -17.00
N LYS A 22 -1.39 1.14 -18.34
CA LYS A 22 -1.63 2.31 -19.20
C LYS A 22 -3.05 2.86 -19.06
N LYS A 23 -4.06 1.98 -18.94
CA LYS A 23 -5.45 2.38 -18.65
C LYS A 23 -5.58 2.99 -17.24
N LEU A 24 -4.96 2.37 -16.23
CA LEU A 24 -4.96 2.89 -14.86
C LEU A 24 -4.37 4.31 -14.79
N LYS A 25 -3.24 4.55 -15.45
CA LYS A 25 -2.61 5.89 -15.49
C LYS A 25 -3.61 6.95 -15.96
N LYS A 26 -4.42 6.65 -16.98
CA LYS A 26 -5.44 7.59 -17.52
C LYS A 26 -6.63 7.76 -16.60
N SER A 27 -6.92 6.82 -15.69
CA SER A 27 -8.06 6.89 -14.76
C SER A 27 -7.77 7.68 -13.48
N ILE A 28 -6.52 8.05 -13.21
CA ILE A 28 -6.15 8.89 -12.06
C ILE A 28 -6.79 10.27 -12.22
N ASN A 29 -7.62 10.63 -11.24
CA ASN A 29 -8.45 11.85 -11.29
C ASN A 29 -8.58 12.49 -9.90
N ASN A 30 -9.53 13.41 -9.73
CA ASN A 30 -9.76 14.12 -8.47
C ASN A 30 -10.08 13.20 -7.27
N SER A 31 -10.67 12.02 -7.48
CA SER A 31 -10.89 11.05 -6.39
C SER A 31 -9.57 10.54 -5.80
N PHE A 32 -8.56 10.33 -6.64
CA PHE A 32 -7.20 10.03 -6.18
C PHE A 32 -6.64 11.14 -5.30
N SER A 33 -6.76 12.40 -5.73
CA SER A 33 -6.29 13.56 -4.97
C SER A 33 -7.00 13.69 -3.62
N LYS A 34 -8.32 13.43 -3.58
CA LYS A 34 -9.10 13.39 -2.33
C LYS A 34 -8.60 12.28 -1.39
N ALA A 35 -8.34 11.08 -1.92
CA ALA A 35 -7.82 9.97 -1.13
C ALA A 35 -6.44 10.30 -0.51
N VAL A 36 -5.53 10.88 -1.29
CA VAL A 36 -4.23 11.35 -0.78
C VAL A 36 -4.42 12.39 0.33
N LYS A 37 -5.36 13.33 0.16
CA LYS A 37 -5.66 14.35 1.17
C LYS A 37 -6.14 13.73 2.49
N GLU A 38 -7.03 12.75 2.45
CA GLU A 38 -7.48 12.06 3.67
C GLU A 38 -6.33 11.30 4.35
N ILE A 39 -5.48 10.62 3.58
CA ILE A 39 -4.29 9.95 4.12
C ILE A 39 -3.36 10.96 4.83
N LEU A 40 -3.16 12.14 4.25
CA LEU A 40 -2.33 13.20 4.83
C LEU A 40 -2.95 13.82 6.09
N ASN A 41 -4.28 13.92 6.14
CA ASN A 41 -5.04 14.47 7.26
C ASN A 41 -5.19 13.48 8.44
N CYS A 42 -4.90 12.20 8.24
CA CYS A 42 -4.97 11.15 9.25
C CYS A 42 -3.79 11.26 10.24
N LYS A 43 -3.81 12.31 11.12
CA LYS A 43 -2.71 12.61 12.04
C LYS A 43 -2.81 11.88 13.37
N SER A 44 -4.03 11.73 13.88
CA SER A 44 -4.32 11.08 15.18
C SER A 44 -4.87 9.66 15.07
N GLY A 45 -5.01 9.17 13.85
CA GLY A 45 -5.43 7.82 13.51
C GLY A 45 -4.38 7.10 12.69
N LYS A 46 -4.81 6.04 12.03
CA LYS A 46 -4.01 5.22 11.13
C LYS A 46 -4.78 4.90 9.85
N VAL A 47 -4.07 4.52 8.81
CA VAL A 47 -4.68 4.03 7.58
C VAL A 47 -4.84 2.52 7.68
N ILE A 48 -6.07 2.06 7.72
CA ILE A 48 -6.40 0.63 7.73
C ILE A 48 -6.71 0.20 6.30
N VAL A 49 -6.09 -0.87 5.85
CA VAL A 49 -6.32 -1.41 4.51
C VAL A 49 -6.88 -2.83 4.65
N SER A 50 -7.96 -3.13 3.94
CA SER A 50 -8.57 -4.46 3.96
C SER A 50 -9.03 -4.90 2.58
N GLY A 51 -9.18 -6.20 2.41
CA GLY A 51 -9.61 -6.88 1.21
C GLY A 51 -9.60 -8.39 1.44
N VAL A 52 -10.14 -9.16 0.49
CA VAL A 52 -10.27 -10.61 0.59
C VAL A 52 -9.48 -11.31 -0.52
N GLY A 53 -8.95 -12.49 -0.23
CA GLY A 53 -8.22 -13.31 -1.20
C GLY A 53 -7.01 -12.57 -1.78
N LYS A 54 -6.89 -12.52 -3.11
CA LYS A 54 -5.79 -11.82 -3.79
C LYS A 54 -5.80 -10.32 -3.52
N SER A 55 -6.98 -9.69 -3.45
CA SER A 55 -7.10 -8.28 -3.04
C SER A 55 -6.66 -8.05 -1.59
N GLY A 56 -6.85 -9.03 -0.69
CA GLY A 56 -6.35 -9.00 0.68
C GLY A 56 -4.81 -9.03 0.75
N ILE A 57 -4.18 -9.87 -0.06
CA ILE A 57 -2.71 -9.92 -0.18
C ILE A 57 -2.17 -8.55 -0.66
N ILE A 58 -2.83 -7.95 -1.66
CA ILE A 58 -2.47 -6.61 -2.15
C ILE A 58 -2.71 -5.56 -1.06
N ALA A 59 -3.82 -5.63 -0.33
CA ALA A 59 -4.12 -4.74 0.79
C ALA A 59 -3.02 -4.79 1.87
N LYS A 60 -2.56 -5.98 2.23
CA LYS A 60 -1.45 -6.20 3.16
C LYS A 60 -0.15 -5.56 2.67
N LYS A 61 0.17 -5.70 1.36
CA LYS A 61 1.34 -5.06 0.77
C LYS A 61 1.21 -3.53 0.81
N ILE A 62 0.06 -2.99 0.47
CA ILE A 62 -0.18 -1.53 0.47
C ILE A 62 -0.03 -0.96 1.88
N SER A 63 -0.61 -1.61 2.90
CA SER A 63 -0.47 -1.16 4.29
C SER A 63 0.99 -1.15 4.75
N SER A 64 1.75 -2.18 4.39
CA SER A 64 3.19 -2.26 4.67
C SER A 64 3.96 -1.13 3.97
N THR A 65 3.65 -0.83 2.71
CA THR A 65 4.27 0.28 1.98
C THR A 65 3.96 1.63 2.64
N LEU A 66 2.70 1.90 3.00
CA LEU A 66 2.29 3.12 3.71
C LEU A 66 3.07 3.29 5.02
N ALA A 67 3.15 2.23 5.83
CA ALA A 67 3.90 2.25 7.08
C ALA A 67 5.39 2.56 6.85
N SER A 68 6.01 1.92 5.87
CA SER A 68 7.43 2.09 5.54
C SER A 68 7.80 3.50 5.07
N VAL A 69 6.83 4.26 4.57
CA VAL A 69 7.02 5.65 4.08
C VAL A 69 6.41 6.71 5.00
N GLY A 70 6.26 6.37 6.29
CA GLY A 70 5.87 7.35 7.33
C GLY A 70 4.38 7.63 7.42
N THR A 71 3.53 6.71 6.97
CA THR A 71 2.08 6.75 7.22
C THR A 71 1.70 5.55 8.09
N PRO A 72 1.34 5.73 9.39
CA PRO A 72 0.92 4.63 10.23
C PRO A 72 -0.21 3.85 9.56
N SER A 73 0.03 2.57 9.29
CA SER A 73 -0.92 1.73 8.57
C SER A 73 -0.77 0.27 8.94
N PHE A 74 -1.86 -0.48 8.91
CA PHE A 74 -1.84 -1.93 9.02
C PHE A 74 -3.01 -2.56 8.24
N PHE A 75 -2.87 -3.84 7.99
CA PHE A 75 -3.89 -4.66 7.34
C PHE A 75 -4.82 -5.26 8.38
N VAL A 76 -6.12 -5.22 8.11
CA VAL A 76 -7.14 -5.95 8.88
C VAL A 76 -7.78 -6.99 7.97
N ASP A 77 -7.84 -8.23 8.44
CA ASP A 77 -8.50 -9.31 7.70
C ASP A 77 -10.02 -9.15 7.77
N ALA A 78 -10.65 -9.09 6.59
CA ALA A 78 -12.10 -8.87 6.51
C ALA A 78 -12.91 -10.02 7.13
N SER A 79 -12.41 -11.26 7.05
CA SER A 79 -13.08 -12.43 7.62
C SER A 79 -13.08 -12.38 9.15
N SER A 80 -11.97 -11.95 9.76
CA SER A 80 -11.82 -11.78 11.20
C SER A 80 -12.66 -10.63 11.78
N CYS A 81 -13.03 -9.66 10.94
CA CYS A 81 -13.89 -8.54 11.38
C CYS A 81 -15.26 -8.99 11.88
N SER A 82 -15.79 -10.10 11.40
CA SER A 82 -17.04 -10.68 11.90
C SER A 82 -16.90 -11.29 13.31
N HIS A 83 -15.69 -11.46 13.81
CA HIS A 83 -15.35 -12.08 15.08
C HIS A 83 -14.65 -11.15 16.07
N GLY A 84 -14.84 -9.82 15.91
CA GLY A 84 -14.38 -8.83 16.87
C GLY A 84 -13.28 -7.88 16.36
N ASP A 85 -12.59 -8.20 15.27
CA ASP A 85 -11.50 -7.37 14.73
C ASP A 85 -11.96 -5.98 14.21
N LEU A 86 -13.26 -5.74 14.08
CA LEU A 86 -13.80 -4.40 13.91
C LEU A 86 -13.35 -3.43 15.01
N GLY A 87 -13.06 -3.94 16.22
CA GLY A 87 -12.52 -3.15 17.33
C GLY A 87 -11.12 -2.56 17.07
N GLN A 88 -10.40 -3.03 16.05
CA GLN A 88 -9.13 -2.46 15.62
C GLN A 88 -9.31 -1.13 14.86
N ILE A 89 -10.54 -0.82 14.41
CA ILE A 89 -10.87 0.37 13.61
C ILE A 89 -11.41 1.45 14.53
N SER A 90 -10.71 2.56 14.63
CA SER A 90 -11.07 3.71 15.46
C SER A 90 -11.73 4.82 14.65
N SER A 91 -12.46 5.71 15.32
CA SER A 91 -13.17 6.82 14.67
C SER A 91 -12.29 7.83 13.94
N ASN A 92 -10.99 7.89 14.25
CA ASN A 92 -10.04 8.79 13.60
C ASN A 92 -9.24 8.14 12.46
N ASP A 93 -9.60 6.90 12.11
CA ASP A 93 -8.89 6.15 11.08
C ASP A 93 -9.43 6.47 9.68
N VAL A 94 -8.56 6.27 8.70
CA VAL A 94 -8.93 6.19 7.28
C VAL A 94 -8.97 4.72 6.90
N LEU A 95 -10.08 4.27 6.36
CA LEU A 95 -10.28 2.88 5.94
C LEU A 95 -10.25 2.78 4.42
N ILE A 96 -9.33 1.97 3.89
CA ILE A 96 -9.21 1.66 2.46
C ILE A 96 -9.67 0.23 2.24
N LEU A 97 -10.78 0.05 1.53
CA LEU A 97 -11.28 -1.27 1.14
C LEU A 97 -11.01 -1.54 -0.34
N ILE A 98 -10.43 -2.70 -0.61
CA ILE A 98 -10.03 -3.13 -1.95
C ILE A 98 -10.86 -4.33 -2.37
N SER A 99 -11.67 -4.15 -3.41
CA SER A 99 -12.41 -5.23 -4.05
C SER A 99 -12.63 -4.90 -5.52
N TYR A 100 -12.12 -5.73 -6.44
CA TYR A 100 -12.29 -5.44 -7.87
C TYR A 100 -13.75 -5.42 -8.28
N SER A 101 -14.55 -6.38 -7.83
CA SER A 101 -16.01 -6.40 -8.06
C SER A 101 -16.76 -5.35 -7.23
N GLY A 102 -16.25 -5.03 -6.03
CA GLY A 102 -16.92 -4.21 -5.03
C GLY A 102 -18.13 -4.87 -4.34
N GLU A 103 -18.32 -6.19 -4.54
CA GLU A 103 -19.44 -6.98 -4.03
C GLU A 103 -19.00 -8.13 -3.11
N THR A 104 -17.75 -8.05 -2.59
CA THR A 104 -17.20 -9.07 -1.71
C THR A 104 -18.00 -9.15 -0.40
N GLU A 105 -18.54 -10.32 -0.09
CA GLU A 105 -19.48 -10.53 1.01
C GLU A 105 -18.87 -10.18 2.38
N GLU A 106 -17.65 -10.61 2.62
CA GLU A 106 -16.92 -10.41 3.88
C GLU A 106 -16.65 -8.93 4.19
N LEU A 107 -16.67 -8.07 3.17
CA LEU A 107 -16.50 -6.63 3.37
C LEU A 107 -17.77 -5.94 3.85
N LYS A 108 -18.94 -6.57 3.76
CA LYS A 108 -20.23 -5.93 4.12
C LYS A 108 -20.26 -5.46 5.57
N ASN A 109 -19.75 -6.27 6.51
CA ASN A 109 -19.72 -5.90 7.93
C ASN A 109 -18.83 -4.69 8.18
N ILE A 110 -17.67 -4.61 7.53
CA ILE A 110 -16.77 -3.47 7.64
C ILE A 110 -17.41 -2.21 7.03
N ILE A 111 -18.06 -2.34 5.87
CA ILE A 111 -18.77 -1.23 5.22
C ILE A 111 -19.89 -0.70 6.13
N GLN A 112 -20.70 -1.57 6.72
CA GLN A 112 -21.76 -1.19 7.64
C GLN A 112 -21.21 -0.51 8.88
N TYR A 113 -20.12 -1.03 9.45
CA TYR A 113 -19.45 -0.43 10.61
C TYR A 113 -18.96 0.99 10.30
N ALA A 114 -18.26 1.17 9.17
CA ALA A 114 -17.78 2.48 8.74
C ALA A 114 -18.94 3.47 8.50
N ASN A 115 -20.04 3.03 7.88
CA ASN A 115 -21.20 3.86 7.61
C ASN A 115 -21.96 4.30 8.90
N ARG A 116 -21.95 3.48 9.93
CA ARG A 116 -22.52 3.84 11.24
C ARG A 116 -21.61 4.83 11.99
N ASN A 117 -20.32 4.78 11.77
CA ASN A 117 -19.34 5.67 12.37
C ASN A 117 -18.86 6.72 11.38
N LYS A 118 -19.60 7.82 11.26
CA LYS A 118 -19.37 8.90 10.28
C LYS A 118 -18.02 9.63 10.39
N LYS A 119 -17.26 9.38 11.43
CA LYS A 119 -15.89 9.92 11.58
C LYS A 119 -14.86 9.11 10.82
N ILE A 120 -15.13 7.82 10.57
CA ILE A 120 -14.26 6.98 9.71
C ILE A 120 -14.42 7.43 8.27
N ARG A 121 -13.33 7.72 7.59
CA ARG A 121 -13.31 8.02 6.14
C ARG A 121 -13.10 6.74 5.34
N LEU A 122 -14.13 6.33 4.62
CA LEU A 122 -14.11 5.12 3.79
C LEU A 122 -13.68 5.45 2.37
N ILE A 123 -12.56 4.88 1.94
CA ILE A 123 -12.03 4.94 0.57
C ILE A 123 -12.25 3.59 -0.09
N ALA A 124 -12.93 3.56 -1.23
CA ALA A 124 -13.09 2.37 -2.05
C ALA A 124 -12.09 2.34 -3.21
N ILE A 125 -11.48 1.18 -3.43
CA ILE A 125 -10.72 0.87 -4.66
C ILE A 125 -11.46 -0.26 -5.36
N VAL A 126 -12.20 0.07 -6.42
CA VAL A 126 -13.14 -0.85 -7.11
C VAL A 126 -13.14 -0.62 -8.61
N SER A 127 -13.63 -1.59 -9.42
CA SER A 127 -13.82 -1.39 -10.87
C SER A 127 -15.27 -1.11 -11.27
N LYS A 128 -16.26 -1.38 -10.40
CA LYS A 128 -17.69 -1.27 -10.75
C LYS A 128 -18.41 -0.16 -9.98
N LYS A 129 -18.94 0.83 -10.72
CA LYS A 129 -19.68 1.98 -10.15
C LYS A 129 -20.97 1.60 -9.43
N ASN A 130 -21.59 0.50 -9.81
CA ASN A 130 -22.88 0.09 -9.23
C ASN A 130 -22.72 -0.83 -8.01
N SER A 131 -21.49 -1.16 -7.63
CA SER A 131 -21.21 -2.06 -6.51
C SER A 131 -21.55 -1.44 -5.16
N LEU A 132 -21.81 -2.32 -4.19
CA LEU A 132 -22.10 -1.92 -2.80
C LEU A 132 -20.99 -1.04 -2.23
N LEU A 133 -19.72 -1.48 -2.33
CA LEU A 133 -18.58 -0.75 -1.81
C LEU A 133 -18.45 0.64 -2.45
N TYR A 134 -18.66 0.74 -3.78
CA TYR A 134 -18.62 2.04 -4.46
C TYR A 134 -19.72 2.99 -3.97
N LYS A 135 -20.95 2.49 -3.79
CA LYS A 135 -22.07 3.32 -3.33
C LYS A 135 -21.87 3.84 -1.91
N CYS A 136 -21.32 3.00 -1.04
CA CYS A 136 -21.18 3.28 0.39
C CYS A 136 -19.94 4.12 0.75
N ALA A 137 -18.91 4.17 -0.10
CA ALA A 137 -17.68 4.87 0.20
C ALA A 137 -17.79 6.40 0.08
N ASP A 138 -17.07 7.13 0.95
CA ASP A 138 -16.92 8.59 0.87
C ASP A 138 -16.08 9.00 -0.34
N ILE A 139 -15.00 8.26 -0.59
CA ILE A 139 -14.08 8.48 -1.71
C ILE A 139 -13.99 7.22 -2.56
N LYS A 140 -14.13 7.40 -3.85
CA LYS A 140 -14.31 6.31 -4.82
C LYS A 140 -13.20 6.35 -5.85
N ILE A 141 -12.20 5.50 -5.70
CA ILE A 141 -11.16 5.29 -6.70
C ILE A 141 -11.66 4.19 -7.66
N LEU A 142 -12.00 4.60 -8.86
CA LEU A 142 -12.48 3.69 -9.89
C LEU A 142 -11.31 3.17 -10.71
N LEU A 143 -11.07 1.86 -10.61
CA LEU A 143 -10.13 1.16 -11.46
C LEU A 143 -10.72 0.97 -12.86
N PRO A 144 -9.90 0.98 -13.91
CA PRO A 144 -10.37 0.64 -15.25
C PRO A 144 -10.79 -0.82 -15.34
N GLU A 145 -11.74 -1.11 -16.21
CA GLU A 145 -11.98 -2.49 -16.61
C GLU A 145 -10.81 -3.03 -17.42
N VAL A 146 -10.28 -4.16 -16.96
CA VAL A 146 -9.10 -4.79 -17.55
C VAL A 146 -9.39 -6.25 -17.90
N LYS A 147 -8.66 -6.76 -18.90
CA LYS A 147 -8.65 -8.17 -19.26
C LYS A 147 -7.60 -8.87 -18.42
N GLU A 148 -7.98 -9.96 -17.77
CA GLU A 148 -7.00 -10.80 -17.07
C GLU A 148 -6.11 -11.54 -18.07
N ALA A 149 -4.85 -11.78 -17.71
CA ALA A 149 -3.88 -12.33 -18.63
C ALA A 149 -4.00 -13.84 -18.88
N GLY A 150 -4.78 -14.55 -18.02
CA GLY A 150 -5.00 -15.98 -18.12
C GLY A 150 -6.10 -16.38 -19.10
N PRO A 151 -6.16 -17.66 -19.49
CA PRO A 151 -7.27 -18.19 -20.29
C PRO A 151 -8.63 -17.91 -19.65
N GLY A 152 -9.61 -17.59 -20.47
CA GLY A 152 -10.97 -17.35 -20.01
C GLY A 152 -11.17 -16.07 -19.19
N ASN A 153 -10.16 -15.24 -19.02
CA ASN A 153 -10.24 -14.00 -18.22
C ASN A 153 -10.65 -14.25 -16.75
N ILE A 154 -10.21 -15.38 -16.18
CA ILE A 154 -10.66 -15.86 -14.85
C ILE A 154 -9.64 -15.55 -13.76
N VAL A 155 -8.34 -15.79 -14.04
CA VAL A 155 -7.28 -15.69 -13.02
C VAL A 155 -6.92 -14.23 -12.77
N PRO A 156 -7.13 -13.69 -11.54
CA PRO A 156 -6.78 -12.31 -11.22
C PRO A 156 -5.26 -12.07 -11.38
N THR A 157 -4.91 -11.23 -12.34
CA THR A 157 -3.57 -10.80 -12.74
C THR A 157 -3.58 -9.30 -12.97
N SER A 158 -4.13 -8.86 -14.10
CA SER A 158 -4.26 -7.43 -14.45
C SER A 158 -5.06 -6.63 -13.43
N SER A 159 -6.12 -7.20 -12.87
CA SER A 159 -6.88 -6.56 -11.78
C SER A 159 -6.03 -6.34 -10.54
N THR A 160 -5.22 -7.33 -10.14
CA THR A 160 -4.38 -7.24 -8.95
C THR A 160 -3.20 -6.30 -9.15
N ILE A 161 -2.56 -6.29 -10.33
CA ILE A 161 -1.48 -5.34 -10.61
C ILE A 161 -1.98 -3.88 -10.63
N THR A 162 -3.20 -3.62 -11.12
CA THR A 162 -3.79 -2.29 -11.07
C THR A 162 -4.12 -1.85 -9.64
N GLN A 163 -4.61 -2.76 -8.77
CA GLN A 163 -4.81 -2.50 -7.34
C GLN A 163 -3.48 -2.17 -6.64
N LEU A 164 -2.43 -2.95 -6.92
CA LEU A 164 -1.10 -2.73 -6.37
C LEU A 164 -0.55 -1.36 -6.78
N ALA A 165 -0.59 -1.06 -8.07
CA ALA A 165 -0.03 0.18 -8.62
C ALA A 165 -0.72 1.43 -8.09
N ILE A 166 -2.07 1.42 -7.94
CA ILE A 166 -2.78 2.57 -7.36
C ILE A 166 -2.47 2.74 -5.88
N GLY A 167 -2.30 1.64 -5.14
CA GLY A 167 -1.89 1.68 -3.73
C GLY A 167 -0.49 2.26 -3.55
N ASP A 168 0.48 1.85 -4.39
CA ASP A 168 1.82 2.43 -4.40
C ASP A 168 1.79 3.91 -4.78
N ALA A 169 0.96 4.29 -5.75
CA ALA A 169 0.78 5.69 -6.12
C ALA A 169 0.27 6.53 -4.95
N LEU A 170 -0.72 6.04 -4.17
CA LEU A 170 -1.21 6.71 -2.96
C LEU A 170 -0.10 6.88 -1.92
N ALA A 171 0.63 5.80 -1.61
CA ALA A 171 1.68 5.79 -0.59
C ALA A 171 2.84 6.75 -0.95
N ILE A 172 3.34 6.68 -2.19
CA ILE A 172 4.48 7.50 -2.64
C ILE A 172 4.07 8.98 -2.81
N THR A 173 2.83 9.23 -3.26
CA THR A 173 2.34 10.61 -3.33
C THR A 173 2.25 11.22 -1.93
N ALA A 174 1.69 10.51 -0.95
CA ALA A 174 1.63 10.97 0.44
C ALA A 174 3.03 11.19 1.03
N MET A 175 3.97 10.27 0.79
CA MET A 175 5.37 10.38 1.18
C MET A 175 6.02 11.67 0.67
N ARG A 176 5.86 11.95 -0.63
CA ARG A 176 6.45 13.15 -1.27
C ARG A 176 5.88 14.44 -0.69
N ILE A 177 4.56 14.51 -0.50
CA ILE A 177 3.90 15.71 0.06
C ILE A 177 4.31 15.93 1.52
N LYS A 178 4.48 14.87 2.30
CA LYS A 178 5.02 14.94 3.67
C LYS A 178 6.50 15.33 3.73
N LYS A 179 7.19 15.42 2.59
CA LYS A 179 8.64 15.62 2.50
C LYS A 179 9.44 14.56 3.28
N PHE A 180 8.88 13.35 3.36
CA PHE A 180 9.53 12.21 4.02
C PHE A 180 10.76 11.79 3.20
N GLY A 181 11.94 12.08 3.75
CA GLY A 181 13.21 11.91 3.04
C GLY A 181 13.92 10.58 3.36
N SER A 182 15.13 10.45 2.81
CA SER A 182 15.97 9.28 3.02
C SER A 182 16.35 9.05 4.48
N LEU A 183 16.58 10.13 5.24
CA LEU A 183 16.88 10.05 6.67
C LEU A 183 15.68 9.56 7.50
N ASP A 184 14.46 9.95 7.13
CA ASP A 184 13.26 9.44 7.78
C ASP A 184 13.02 7.97 7.42
N PHE A 185 13.26 7.60 6.16
CA PHE A 185 13.18 6.23 5.70
C PHE A 185 14.14 5.30 6.46
N LYS A 186 15.35 5.77 6.75
CA LYS A 186 16.36 5.07 7.56
C LYS A 186 15.82 4.68 8.95
N LYS A 187 15.04 5.55 9.60
CA LYS A 187 14.47 5.29 10.94
C LYS A 187 13.59 4.04 10.97
N PHE A 188 12.89 3.74 9.86
CA PHE A 188 12.01 2.57 9.73
C PHE A 188 12.70 1.35 9.11
N HIS A 189 13.95 1.51 8.61
CA HIS A 189 14.72 0.44 7.96
C HIS A 189 16.14 0.35 8.56
N PRO A 190 16.27 0.02 9.85
CA PRO A 190 17.58 0.03 10.54
C PRO A 190 18.53 -1.07 10.04
N SER A 191 17.98 -2.11 9.40
CA SER A 191 18.72 -3.31 8.97
C SER A 191 18.65 -3.50 7.46
N GLY A 192 19.56 -4.35 6.92
CA GLY A 192 19.58 -4.75 5.52
C GLY A 192 20.39 -3.82 4.62
N SER A 193 20.47 -4.19 3.34
CA SER A 193 21.25 -3.46 2.31
C SER A 193 20.81 -2.00 2.14
N LEU A 194 19.53 -1.74 2.36
CA LEU A 194 18.95 -0.40 2.23
C LEU A 194 19.36 0.49 3.40
N GLY A 195 19.27 -0.02 4.63
CA GLY A 195 19.76 0.68 5.83
C GLY A 195 21.26 0.93 5.78
N ALA A 196 22.04 -0.03 5.28
CA ALA A 196 23.49 0.11 5.13
C ALA A 196 23.88 1.25 4.16
N LYS A 197 23.12 1.43 3.04
CA LYS A 197 23.34 2.52 2.07
C LYS A 197 23.00 3.91 2.62
N LEU A 198 22.23 3.98 3.71
CA LEU A 198 21.77 5.22 4.33
C LEU A 198 22.53 5.55 5.62
N LYS A 199 23.62 4.81 5.93
CA LYS A 199 24.48 5.13 7.07
C LYS A 199 25.12 6.50 6.90
N THR A 200 25.07 7.28 7.96
CA THR A 200 25.77 8.58 8.07
C THR A 200 27.14 8.40 8.69
N VAL A 201 27.99 9.42 8.62
CA VAL A 201 29.27 9.46 9.33
C VAL A 201 29.06 9.23 10.83
N GLU A 202 28.01 9.82 11.39
CA GLU A 202 27.64 9.68 12.81
C GLU A 202 27.33 8.23 13.22
N ASP A 203 26.75 7.41 12.30
CA ASP A 203 26.51 5.99 12.57
C ASP A 203 27.79 5.13 12.55
N LEU A 204 28.83 5.61 11.92
CA LEU A 204 30.07 4.86 11.67
C LEU A 204 31.25 5.35 12.52
N MET A 205 31.23 6.62 12.94
CA MET A 205 32.33 7.21 13.71
C MET A 205 32.47 6.59 15.09
N ILE A 206 33.69 6.44 15.49
CA ILE A 206 34.04 6.06 16.86
C ILE A 206 34.01 7.33 17.73
N THR A 207 33.30 7.28 18.87
CA THR A 207 33.09 8.45 19.74
C THR A 207 33.43 8.13 21.20
N GLY A 208 33.71 9.18 21.96
CA GLY A 208 33.95 9.09 23.40
C GLY A 208 35.16 8.20 23.76
N ASN A 209 35.01 7.40 24.80
CA ASN A 209 36.08 6.54 25.32
C ASN A 209 36.56 5.43 24.38
N ARG A 210 35.92 5.27 23.22
CA ARG A 210 36.32 4.29 22.20
C ARG A 210 37.31 4.86 21.19
N ILE A 211 37.53 6.18 21.20
CA ILE A 211 38.55 6.80 20.33
C ILE A 211 39.90 6.35 20.81
N PRO A 212 40.75 5.75 19.97
CA PRO A 212 42.09 5.35 20.38
C PRO A 212 42.96 6.58 20.57
N PHE A 213 43.23 6.92 21.82
CA PHE A 213 44.21 7.94 22.18
C PHE A 213 45.52 7.28 22.60
N ILE A 214 46.57 7.74 22.03
CA ILE A 214 47.94 7.47 22.52
C ILE A 214 48.60 8.78 22.91
N LYS A 215 49.36 8.78 23.96
CA LYS A 215 50.18 9.93 24.33
C LYS A 215 51.33 10.06 23.35
N ASP A 216 51.72 11.28 23.06
CA ASP A 216 52.78 11.62 22.11
C ASP A 216 54.17 11.03 22.50
N ASN A 217 54.33 10.66 23.77
CA ASN A 217 55.53 10.00 24.29
C ASN A 217 55.40 8.47 24.41
N THR A 218 54.42 7.84 23.80
CA THR A 218 54.24 6.39 23.80
C THR A 218 55.15 5.74 22.77
N ASN A 219 56.02 4.83 23.18
CA ASN A 219 56.86 4.05 22.26
C ASN A 219 55.96 3.15 21.40
N MET A 220 56.26 3.10 20.10
CA MET A 220 55.68 2.13 19.19
C MET A 220 56.50 0.84 19.29
N GLU A 221 55.94 -0.18 19.94
CA GLU A 221 56.42 -1.57 19.89
C GLU A 221 55.54 -2.37 18.90
#